data_99398df3e77ae0a75646f434710bfdff
#
_entry.id   99398df3e77ae0a75646f434710bfdff
#
_cell.length_a   1.000
_cell.length_b   1.000
_cell.length_c   1.000
_cell.angle_alpha   90.00
_cell.angle_beta   90.00
_cell.angle_gamma   90.00
#
_symmetry.space_group_name_H-M   'P 1'
#
loop_
_entity.id
_entity.type
_entity.pdbx_description
1 polymer ?
#
loop_
_entity_poly.entity_id
_entity_poly.type
_entity_poly.pdbx_seq_one_letter_code
_entity_poly.pdbx_strand_id
1 'polypeptide(L)'
;RGTVRSVAKAMELLQLLSERGEPLSLTEIARMQELPKSTAFGLLNTLREYEMVSQGRDGRYSLGIRLFEYGCRVSRAWDVPRLARPYLEQLAAQVNVSAVLSIREGDRVMTLDQVEGHGSLRVVSEVGGRLPLHCTSQGKVFLAALAESEAQALLGRRPLTAYTPHTVTDAAQLLASLEQVRRQGYAVEDGEYK
;
A
#
# COMPACT_ATOMS: atom_id res chain seq x y z
N ARG A 1 24.55 2.29 8.43
CA ARG A 1 24.57 1.18 7.45
C ARG A 1 24.46 1.83 6.07
N GLY A 2 25.49 1.63 5.21
CA GLY A 2 25.53 2.20 3.87
C GLY A 2 24.54 1.50 2.94
N THR A 3 23.67 2.29 2.28
CA THR A 3 22.78 1.78 1.21
C THR A 3 23.54 1.78 -0.11
N VAL A 4 23.48 0.69 -0.88
CA VAL A 4 24.04 0.63 -2.24
C VAL A 4 23.15 1.46 -3.17
N ARG A 5 23.65 2.62 -3.60
CA ARG A 5 22.88 3.62 -4.35
C ARG A 5 22.22 3.08 -5.63
N SER A 6 22.92 2.22 -6.39
CA SER A 6 22.37 1.64 -7.62
C SER A 6 21.19 0.72 -7.35
N VAL A 7 21.27 -0.07 -6.26
CA VAL A 7 20.14 -0.93 -5.84
C VAL A 7 18.97 -0.10 -5.39
N ALA A 8 19.19 0.94 -4.57
CA ALA A 8 18.14 1.84 -4.13
C ALA A 8 17.40 2.47 -5.34
N LYS A 9 18.16 3.01 -6.30
CA LYS A 9 17.58 3.58 -7.53
C LYS A 9 16.80 2.55 -8.37
N ALA A 10 17.29 1.32 -8.47
CA ALA A 10 16.55 0.25 -9.16
C ALA A 10 15.21 -0.05 -8.47
N MET A 11 15.17 -0.08 -7.12
CA MET A 11 13.95 -0.26 -6.35
C MET A 11 12.97 0.93 -6.51
N GLU A 12 13.49 2.16 -6.55
CA GLU A 12 12.70 3.38 -6.80
C GLU A 12 12.05 3.35 -8.19
N LEU A 13 12.75 2.83 -9.22
CA LEU A 13 12.18 2.63 -10.56
C LEU A 13 11.03 1.61 -10.55
N LEU A 14 11.20 0.48 -9.87
CA LEU A 14 10.13 -0.52 -9.72
C LEU A 14 8.92 0.06 -8.98
N GLN A 15 9.16 0.83 -7.93
CA GLN A 15 8.10 1.50 -7.17
C GLN A 15 7.36 2.51 -8.05
N LEU A 16 8.06 3.35 -8.82
CA LEU A 16 7.45 4.30 -9.75
C LEU A 16 6.53 3.60 -10.75
N LEU A 17 7.00 2.51 -11.38
CA LEU A 17 6.20 1.74 -12.34
C LEU A 17 4.97 1.11 -11.69
N SER A 18 5.09 0.66 -10.43
CA SER A 18 3.98 0.12 -9.66
C SER A 18 2.92 1.18 -9.34
N GLU A 19 3.34 2.36 -8.87
CA GLU A 19 2.44 3.44 -8.47
C GLU A 19 1.68 4.06 -9.65
N ARG A 20 2.27 4.05 -10.85
CA ARG A 20 1.63 4.59 -12.05
C ARG A 20 0.61 3.65 -12.68
N GLY A 21 0.82 2.35 -12.57
CA GLY A 21 -0.07 1.33 -13.12
C GLY A 21 -0.14 1.28 -14.65
N GLU A 22 0.52 2.23 -15.35
CA GLU A 22 0.59 2.34 -16.80
C GLU A 22 2.04 2.33 -17.29
N PRO A 23 2.31 1.85 -18.55
CA PRO A 23 3.66 1.84 -19.09
C PRO A 23 4.23 3.24 -19.27
N LEU A 24 5.47 3.46 -18.87
CA LEU A 24 6.18 4.74 -18.97
C LEU A 24 7.34 4.68 -19.98
N SER A 25 7.59 5.77 -20.69
CA SER A 25 8.77 5.92 -21.54
C SER A 25 10.04 6.17 -20.72
N LEU A 26 11.22 5.88 -21.29
CA LEU A 26 12.51 6.20 -20.67
C LEU A 26 12.62 7.67 -20.24
N THR A 27 12.09 8.58 -21.07
CA THR A 27 12.15 10.02 -20.79
C THR A 27 11.29 10.41 -19.58
N GLU A 28 10.09 9.85 -19.46
CA GLU A 28 9.21 10.08 -18.32
C GLU A 28 9.83 9.54 -17.03
N ILE A 29 10.35 8.31 -17.06
CA ILE A 29 11.01 7.68 -15.91
C ILE A 29 12.23 8.50 -15.47
N ALA A 30 13.12 8.87 -16.40
CA ALA A 30 14.32 9.64 -16.09
C ALA A 30 13.97 11.00 -15.45
N ARG A 31 12.95 11.69 -15.97
CA ARG A 31 12.47 12.96 -15.43
C ARG A 31 11.87 12.80 -14.03
N MET A 32 11.01 11.81 -13.82
CA MET A 32 10.31 11.60 -12.54
C MET A 32 11.26 11.18 -11.42
N GLN A 33 12.34 10.47 -11.76
CA GLN A 33 13.36 10.00 -10.82
C GLN A 33 14.58 10.93 -10.75
N GLU A 34 14.53 12.07 -11.44
CA GLU A 34 15.64 13.03 -11.49
C GLU A 34 16.99 12.36 -11.85
N LEU A 35 16.94 11.41 -12.82
CA LEU A 35 18.11 10.67 -13.26
C LEU A 35 18.56 11.09 -14.67
N PRO A 36 19.88 11.07 -14.95
CA PRO A 36 20.36 11.09 -16.33
C PRO A 36 19.75 9.92 -17.13
N LYS A 37 19.34 10.18 -18.38
CA LYS A 37 18.73 9.13 -19.25
C LYS A 37 19.60 7.90 -19.39
N SER A 38 20.93 8.07 -19.47
CA SER A 38 21.89 6.96 -19.55
C SER A 38 21.86 6.08 -18.31
N THR A 39 21.75 6.69 -17.12
CA THR A 39 21.63 5.95 -15.85
C THR A 39 20.30 5.20 -15.76
N ALA A 40 19.18 5.87 -16.06
CA ALA A 40 17.86 5.24 -16.07
C ALA A 40 17.82 4.06 -17.07
N PHE A 41 18.39 4.24 -18.26
CA PHE A 41 18.47 3.20 -19.29
C PHE A 41 19.29 1.98 -18.81
N GLY A 42 20.47 2.21 -18.20
CA GLY A 42 21.31 1.13 -17.66
C GLY A 42 20.59 0.33 -16.58
N LEU A 43 19.90 1.01 -15.64
CA LEU A 43 19.13 0.35 -14.59
C LEU A 43 17.94 -0.45 -15.16
N LEU A 44 17.19 0.14 -16.10
CA LEU A 44 16.06 -0.53 -16.76
C LEU A 44 16.52 -1.75 -17.58
N ASN A 45 17.65 -1.68 -18.26
CA ASN A 45 18.20 -2.83 -18.97
C ASN A 45 18.55 -3.96 -18.02
N THR A 46 19.23 -3.67 -16.92
CA THR A 46 19.54 -4.67 -15.89
C THR A 46 18.25 -5.28 -15.33
N LEU A 47 17.27 -4.46 -14.94
CA LEU A 47 15.99 -4.96 -14.44
C LEU A 47 15.25 -5.82 -15.48
N ARG A 48 15.37 -5.52 -16.77
CA ARG A 48 14.79 -6.30 -17.86
C ARG A 48 15.49 -7.63 -18.06
N GLU A 49 16.82 -7.69 -17.94
CA GLU A 49 17.58 -8.96 -17.97
C GLU A 49 17.12 -9.93 -16.87
N TYR A 50 16.74 -9.40 -15.71
CA TYR A 50 16.17 -10.17 -14.61
C TYR A 50 14.64 -10.32 -14.67
N GLU A 51 13.99 -9.91 -15.77
CA GLU A 51 12.54 -9.96 -15.99
C GLU A 51 11.71 -9.22 -14.93
N MET A 52 12.35 -8.31 -14.16
CA MET A 52 11.70 -7.44 -13.18
C MET A 52 10.95 -6.28 -13.85
N VAL A 53 11.38 -5.91 -15.06
CA VAL A 53 10.77 -4.91 -15.93
C VAL A 53 10.58 -5.52 -17.30
N SER A 54 9.50 -5.20 -17.98
CA SER A 54 9.25 -5.50 -19.39
C SER A 54 9.25 -4.23 -20.22
N GLN A 55 9.55 -4.37 -21.52
CA GLN A 55 9.48 -3.27 -22.48
C GLN A 55 8.53 -3.67 -23.62
N GLY A 56 7.49 -2.88 -23.82
CA GLY A 56 6.52 -3.05 -24.90
C GLY A 56 7.11 -2.75 -26.28
N ARG A 57 6.37 -3.08 -27.35
CA ARG A 57 6.76 -2.77 -28.74
C ARG A 57 6.83 -1.29 -29.02
N ASP A 58 6.15 -0.47 -28.24
CA ASP A 58 6.16 0.99 -28.25
C ASP A 58 7.36 1.58 -27.50
N GLY A 59 8.25 0.74 -26.93
CA GLY A 59 9.42 1.14 -26.18
C GLY A 59 9.15 1.57 -24.75
N ARG A 60 7.88 1.49 -24.26
CA ARG A 60 7.51 1.82 -22.89
C ARG A 60 7.82 0.67 -21.92
N TYR A 61 8.09 1.02 -20.68
CA TYR A 61 8.46 0.09 -19.62
C TYR A 61 7.32 -0.11 -18.64
N SER A 62 7.12 -1.34 -18.20
CA SER A 62 6.16 -1.76 -17.17
C SER A 62 6.79 -2.77 -16.23
N LEU A 63 6.11 -3.12 -15.12
CA LEU A 63 6.55 -4.21 -14.25
C LEU A 63 6.62 -5.53 -15.01
N GLY A 64 7.64 -6.33 -14.74
CA GLY A 64 7.90 -7.61 -15.36
C GLY A 64 7.29 -8.79 -14.61
N ILE A 65 7.14 -9.92 -15.31
CA ILE A 65 6.49 -11.14 -14.80
C ILE A 65 7.19 -11.75 -13.59
N ARG A 66 8.48 -11.54 -13.45
CA ARG A 66 9.27 -12.07 -12.31
C ARG A 66 8.76 -11.59 -10.96
N LEU A 67 8.23 -10.36 -10.91
CA LEU A 67 7.63 -9.81 -9.68
C LEU A 67 6.37 -10.59 -9.27
N PHE A 68 5.56 -11.00 -10.24
CA PHE A 68 4.41 -11.86 -9.98
C PHE A 68 4.83 -13.24 -9.42
N GLU A 69 5.87 -13.86 -10.01
CA GLU A 69 6.40 -15.12 -9.48
C GLU A 69 6.87 -15.01 -8.03
N TYR A 70 7.57 -13.90 -7.69
CA TYR A 70 8.01 -13.64 -6.33
C TYR A 70 6.82 -13.41 -5.40
N GLY A 71 5.83 -12.62 -5.83
CA GLY A 71 4.60 -12.40 -5.09
C GLY A 71 3.84 -13.71 -4.80
N CYS A 72 3.72 -14.59 -5.77
CA CYS A 72 3.12 -15.92 -5.58
C CYS A 72 3.86 -16.79 -4.55
N ARG A 73 5.19 -16.73 -4.54
CA ARG A 73 5.99 -17.47 -3.54
C ARG A 73 5.81 -16.89 -2.14
N VAL A 74 5.82 -15.57 -2.02
CA VAL A 74 5.55 -14.88 -0.74
C VAL A 74 4.13 -15.20 -0.25
N SER A 75 3.13 -15.10 -1.12
CA SER A 75 1.73 -15.38 -0.78
C SER A 75 1.53 -16.83 -0.29
N ARG A 76 2.21 -17.81 -0.91
CA ARG A 76 2.14 -19.21 -0.45
C ARG A 76 2.72 -19.45 0.94
N ALA A 77 3.71 -18.63 1.34
CA ALA A 77 4.31 -18.70 2.66
C ALA A 77 3.43 -18.03 3.74
N TRP A 78 2.41 -17.28 3.34
CA TRP A 78 1.50 -16.58 4.23
C TRP A 78 0.17 -17.32 4.33
N ASP A 79 -0.06 -17.98 5.47
CA ASP A 79 -1.32 -18.68 5.72
C ASP A 79 -2.50 -17.75 5.99
N VAL A 80 -2.24 -16.49 6.39
CA VAL A 80 -3.28 -15.56 6.85
C VAL A 80 -4.36 -15.30 5.79
N PRO A 81 -4.06 -14.95 4.51
CA PRO A 81 -5.12 -14.76 3.52
C PRO A 81 -5.93 -16.03 3.28
N ARG A 82 -5.27 -17.19 3.19
CA ARG A 82 -5.93 -18.48 2.98
C ARG A 82 -6.89 -18.85 4.13
N LEU A 83 -6.45 -18.64 5.35
CA LEU A 83 -7.27 -18.91 6.54
C LEU A 83 -8.42 -17.91 6.70
N ALA A 84 -8.20 -16.63 6.35
CA ALA A 84 -9.19 -15.58 6.48
C ALA A 84 -10.27 -15.62 5.38
N ARG A 85 -9.96 -16.14 4.20
CA ARG A 85 -10.83 -16.11 3.02
C ARG A 85 -12.26 -16.60 3.28
N PRO A 86 -12.53 -17.76 3.93
CA PRO A 86 -13.89 -18.21 4.21
C PRO A 86 -14.68 -17.24 5.10
N TYR A 87 -14.01 -16.59 6.05
CA TYR A 87 -14.63 -15.60 6.93
C TYR A 87 -14.98 -14.31 6.20
N LEU A 88 -14.11 -13.87 5.29
CA LEU A 88 -14.39 -12.71 4.43
C LEU A 88 -15.60 -12.96 3.52
N GLU A 89 -15.68 -14.15 2.92
CA GLU A 89 -16.80 -14.55 2.07
C GLU A 89 -18.12 -14.58 2.85
N GLN A 90 -18.10 -15.17 4.04
CA GLN A 90 -19.27 -15.20 4.93
C GLN A 90 -19.67 -13.78 5.34
N LEU A 91 -18.73 -12.93 5.73
CA LEU A 91 -19.00 -11.55 6.12
C LEU A 91 -19.57 -10.73 4.96
N ALA A 92 -18.93 -10.79 3.80
CA ALA A 92 -19.39 -10.07 2.61
C ALA A 92 -20.81 -10.47 2.20
N ALA A 93 -21.14 -11.76 2.28
CA ALA A 93 -22.47 -12.25 2.00
C ALA A 93 -23.52 -11.81 3.03
N GLN A 94 -23.16 -11.79 4.32
CA GLN A 94 -24.08 -11.38 5.40
C GLN A 94 -24.44 -9.90 5.35
N VAL A 95 -23.44 -9.03 5.11
CA VAL A 95 -23.62 -7.57 5.15
C VAL A 95 -23.86 -6.97 3.77
N ASN A 96 -23.71 -7.77 2.72
CA ASN A 96 -23.87 -7.39 1.30
C ASN A 96 -22.99 -6.20 0.86
N VAL A 97 -21.80 -6.05 1.49
CA VAL A 97 -20.76 -5.08 1.12
C VAL A 97 -19.40 -5.75 1.07
N SER A 98 -18.41 -5.09 0.48
CA SER A 98 -17.05 -5.65 0.38
C SER A 98 -16.42 -5.84 1.75
N ALA A 99 -15.79 -7.01 1.97
CA ALA A 99 -14.96 -7.31 3.13
C ALA A 99 -13.49 -7.31 2.72
N VAL A 100 -12.64 -6.66 3.50
CA VAL A 100 -11.22 -6.46 3.19
C VAL A 100 -10.36 -7.00 4.34
N LEU A 101 -9.31 -7.75 3.99
CA LEU A 101 -8.25 -8.16 4.92
C LEU A 101 -7.04 -7.27 4.75
N SER A 102 -6.56 -6.72 5.85
CA SER A 102 -5.38 -5.85 5.84
C SER A 102 -4.42 -6.21 6.95
N ILE A 103 -3.15 -5.85 6.75
CA ILE A 103 -2.11 -5.90 7.79
C ILE A 103 -1.48 -4.52 7.94
N ARG A 104 -0.86 -4.29 9.09
CA ARG A 104 0.04 -3.15 9.27
C ARG A 104 1.47 -3.52 8.85
N GLU A 105 2.04 -2.75 7.98
CA GLU A 105 3.45 -2.83 7.61
C GLU A 105 4.12 -1.47 7.83
N GLY A 106 4.92 -1.39 8.89
CA GLY A 106 5.58 -0.14 9.28
C GLY A 106 4.58 0.96 9.64
N ASP A 107 4.57 2.04 8.84
CA ASP A 107 3.71 3.22 8.98
C ASP A 107 2.50 3.20 8.01
N ARG A 108 2.20 2.05 7.39
CA ARG A 108 1.13 1.87 6.41
C ARG A 108 0.25 0.67 6.74
N VAL A 109 -0.94 0.70 6.20
CA VAL A 109 -1.83 -0.47 6.07
C VAL A 109 -1.64 -1.04 4.69
N MET A 110 -1.53 -2.35 4.55
CA MET A 110 -1.50 -3.05 3.27
C MET A 110 -2.68 -3.99 3.15
N THR A 111 -3.41 -3.91 2.04
CA THR A 111 -4.50 -4.83 1.72
C THR A 111 -3.94 -6.16 1.23
N LEU A 112 -4.33 -7.26 1.88
CA LEU A 112 -3.90 -8.62 1.52
C LEU A 112 -4.92 -9.36 0.66
N ASP A 113 -6.21 -9.16 0.94
CA ASP A 113 -7.31 -9.83 0.24
C ASP A 113 -8.59 -9.01 0.32
N GLN A 114 -9.48 -9.21 -0.64
CA GLN A 114 -10.80 -8.57 -0.70
C GLN A 114 -11.82 -9.54 -1.25
N VAL A 115 -13.01 -9.53 -0.67
CA VAL A 115 -14.20 -10.17 -1.21
C VAL A 115 -15.25 -9.11 -1.48
N GLU A 116 -15.76 -9.06 -2.70
CA GLU A 116 -16.81 -8.12 -3.08
C GLU A 116 -18.18 -8.60 -2.57
N GLY A 117 -18.96 -7.69 -2.02
CA GLY A 117 -20.37 -7.90 -1.78
C GLY A 117 -21.19 -7.67 -3.07
N HIS A 118 -22.43 -8.12 -3.07
CA HIS A 118 -23.36 -7.93 -4.22
C HIS A 118 -24.11 -6.59 -4.15
N GLY A 119 -23.85 -5.73 -3.16
CA GLY A 119 -24.48 -4.43 -2.98
C GLY A 119 -24.04 -3.39 -4.03
N SER A 120 -24.75 -2.28 -4.07
CA SER A 120 -24.45 -1.16 -4.97
C SER A 120 -23.18 -0.37 -4.54
N LEU A 121 -22.80 -0.47 -3.27
CA LEU A 121 -21.61 0.19 -2.74
C LEU A 121 -20.37 -0.71 -2.94
N ARG A 122 -19.46 -0.26 -3.79
CA ARG A 122 -18.16 -0.92 -3.99
C ARG A 122 -17.07 -0.15 -3.29
N VAL A 123 -16.43 -0.76 -2.33
CA VAL A 123 -15.15 -0.27 -1.80
C VAL A 123 -14.06 -0.81 -2.72
N VAL A 124 -13.42 0.06 -3.47
CA VAL A 124 -12.29 -0.30 -4.32
C VAL A 124 -11.02 -0.24 -3.46
N SER A 125 -10.58 -1.40 -2.99
CA SER A 125 -9.29 -1.55 -2.32
C SER A 125 -8.42 -2.45 -3.19
N GLU A 126 -7.26 -1.97 -3.60
CA GLU A 126 -6.34 -2.80 -4.40
C GLU A 126 -5.56 -3.75 -3.49
N VAL A 127 -5.57 -5.04 -3.80
CA VAL A 127 -4.70 -6.02 -3.12
C VAL A 127 -3.24 -5.63 -3.39
N GLY A 128 -2.44 -5.52 -2.33
CA GLY A 128 -1.08 -4.97 -2.38
C GLY A 128 -1.03 -3.44 -2.25
N GLY A 129 -2.17 -2.75 -2.32
CA GLY A 129 -2.27 -1.30 -2.11
C GLY A 129 -1.94 -0.90 -0.68
N ARG A 130 -1.35 0.29 -0.52
CA ARG A 130 -0.93 0.83 0.78
C ARG A 130 -1.74 2.06 1.14
N LEU A 131 -2.30 2.06 2.35
CA LEU A 131 -3.12 3.12 2.90
C LEU A 131 -2.44 3.78 4.11
N PRO A 132 -2.69 5.07 4.37
CA PRO A 132 -2.17 5.75 5.56
C PRO A 132 -2.86 5.24 6.84
N LEU A 133 -2.11 5.22 7.96
CA LEU A 133 -2.65 4.79 9.26
C LEU A 133 -3.59 5.82 9.88
N HIS A 134 -3.34 7.12 9.71
CA HIS A 134 -3.99 8.16 10.50
C HIS A 134 -5.42 8.51 10.06
N CYS A 135 -5.77 8.26 8.81
CA CYS A 135 -7.04 8.73 8.21
C CYS A 135 -7.87 7.61 7.57
N THR A 136 -7.59 6.35 7.90
CA THR A 136 -8.39 5.20 7.45
C THR A 136 -8.91 4.41 8.64
N SER A 137 -10.09 3.79 8.50
CA SER A 137 -10.68 2.98 9.57
C SER A 137 -9.74 1.85 10.01
N GLN A 138 -9.17 1.12 9.05
CA GLN A 138 -8.19 0.06 9.30
C GLN A 138 -6.94 0.59 10.03
N GLY A 139 -6.42 1.75 9.59
CA GLY A 139 -5.25 2.38 10.19
C GLY A 139 -5.49 2.78 11.64
N LYS A 140 -6.65 3.36 11.95
CA LYS A 140 -7.03 3.72 13.32
C LYS A 140 -7.15 2.49 14.23
N VAL A 141 -7.68 1.37 13.72
CA VAL A 141 -7.74 0.10 14.48
C VAL A 141 -6.32 -0.43 14.76
N PHE A 142 -5.42 -0.41 13.78
CA PHE A 142 -4.03 -0.81 14.00
C PHE A 142 -3.32 0.10 15.00
N LEU A 143 -3.50 1.42 14.90
CA LEU A 143 -2.93 2.36 15.88
C LEU A 143 -3.49 2.12 17.29
N ALA A 144 -4.78 1.85 17.40
CA ALA A 144 -5.43 1.57 18.69
C ALA A 144 -4.92 0.27 19.35
N ALA A 145 -4.50 -0.72 18.53
CA ALA A 145 -3.94 -1.99 19.03
C ALA A 145 -2.48 -1.88 19.51
N LEU A 146 -1.78 -0.78 19.20
CA LEU A 146 -0.42 -0.54 19.68
C LEU A 146 -0.38 -0.01 21.11
N ALA A 147 0.78 -0.19 21.77
CA ALA A 147 1.08 0.57 22.97
C ALA A 147 1.08 2.09 22.63
N GLU A 148 0.60 2.90 23.56
CA GLU A 148 0.45 4.35 23.33
C GLU A 148 1.77 5.02 22.89
N SER A 149 2.88 4.65 23.52
CA SER A 149 4.21 5.14 23.16
C SER A 149 4.63 4.77 21.72
N GLU A 150 4.23 3.57 21.25
CA GLU A 150 4.52 3.13 19.89
C GLU A 150 3.65 3.90 18.87
N ALA A 151 2.36 4.07 19.15
CA ALA A 151 1.46 4.86 18.32
C ALA A 151 1.93 6.32 18.22
N GLN A 152 2.31 6.92 19.35
CA GLN A 152 2.87 8.28 19.40
C GLN A 152 4.16 8.39 18.59
N ALA A 153 5.08 7.43 18.73
CA ALA A 153 6.33 7.41 17.97
C ALA A 153 6.11 7.26 16.46
N LEU A 154 5.10 6.49 16.03
CA LEU A 154 4.75 6.35 14.63
C LEU A 154 4.17 7.64 14.05
N LEU A 155 3.22 8.26 14.75
CA LEU A 155 2.57 9.49 14.31
C LEU A 155 3.51 10.70 14.35
N GLY A 156 4.51 10.70 15.23
CA GLY A 156 5.51 11.75 15.34
C GLY A 156 6.65 11.69 14.31
N ARG A 157 6.76 10.65 13.50
CA ARG A 157 7.87 10.51 12.54
C ARG A 157 7.84 11.51 11.40
N ARG A 158 6.66 11.91 10.96
CA ARG A 158 6.43 12.86 9.86
C ARG A 158 5.13 13.62 10.10
N PRO A 159 4.98 14.82 9.53
CA PRO A 159 3.70 15.50 9.51
C PRO A 159 2.62 14.61 8.89
N LEU A 160 1.43 14.58 9.47
CA LEU A 160 0.29 13.85 8.95
C LEU A 160 -0.25 14.59 7.72
N THR A 161 -0.31 13.88 6.59
CA THR A 161 -0.77 14.47 5.32
C THR A 161 -2.29 14.66 5.35
N ALA A 162 -2.78 15.86 5.03
CA ALA A 162 -4.19 16.10 4.78
C ALA A 162 -4.55 15.57 3.38
N TYR A 163 -5.44 14.59 3.29
CA TYR A 163 -5.98 14.08 2.04
C TYR A 163 -7.28 14.76 1.66
N THR A 164 -8.06 15.15 2.67
CA THR A 164 -9.32 15.88 2.55
C THR A 164 -9.37 16.98 3.61
N PRO A 165 -10.36 17.90 3.56
CA PRO A 165 -10.59 18.86 4.64
C PRO A 165 -10.95 18.22 5.99
N HIS A 166 -11.41 16.96 5.98
CA HIS A 166 -11.79 16.22 7.19
C HIS A 166 -10.66 15.40 7.79
N THR A 167 -9.50 15.30 7.11
CA THR A 167 -8.36 14.54 7.62
C THR A 167 -7.86 15.11 8.94
N VAL A 168 -7.81 14.28 9.98
CA VAL A 168 -7.19 14.65 11.26
C VAL A 168 -5.67 14.66 11.10
N THR A 169 -5.06 15.84 11.18
CA THR A 169 -3.61 16.05 11.04
C THR A 169 -2.91 16.33 12.36
N ASP A 170 -3.67 16.51 13.44
CA ASP A 170 -3.13 16.65 14.80
C ASP A 170 -2.97 15.27 15.44
N ALA A 171 -1.72 14.89 15.71
CA ALA A 171 -1.39 13.60 16.31
C ALA A 171 -1.96 13.44 17.72
N ALA A 172 -2.04 14.51 18.51
CA ALA A 172 -2.59 14.45 19.86
C ALA A 172 -4.11 14.21 19.83
N GLN A 173 -4.82 14.90 18.95
CA GLN A 173 -6.26 14.70 18.73
C GLN A 173 -6.54 13.24 18.25
N LEU A 174 -5.73 12.74 17.31
CA LEU A 174 -5.87 11.38 16.83
C LEU A 174 -5.65 10.35 17.95
N LEU A 175 -4.56 10.50 18.73
CA LEU A 175 -4.25 9.61 19.85
C LEU A 175 -5.40 9.57 20.88
N ALA A 176 -5.96 10.73 21.23
CA ALA A 176 -7.10 10.80 22.14
C ALA A 176 -8.33 10.03 21.59
N SER A 177 -8.57 10.06 20.29
CA SER A 177 -9.68 9.33 19.65
C SER A 177 -9.49 7.79 19.66
N LEU A 178 -8.24 7.31 19.71
CA LEU A 178 -7.94 5.87 19.70
C LEU A 178 -8.45 5.15 20.96
N GLU A 179 -8.64 5.86 22.07
CA GLU A 179 -9.23 5.27 23.29
C GLU A 179 -10.66 4.78 23.05
N GLN A 180 -11.44 5.53 22.27
CA GLN A 180 -12.78 5.10 21.88
C GLN A 180 -12.71 3.86 20.96
N VAL A 181 -11.76 3.86 19.99
CA VAL A 181 -11.56 2.72 19.09
C VAL A 181 -11.21 1.45 19.87
N ARG A 182 -10.34 1.54 20.90
CA ARG A 182 -10.02 0.41 21.79
C ARG A 182 -11.24 -0.15 22.50
N ARG A 183 -12.10 0.73 23.03
CA ARG A 183 -13.29 0.31 23.78
C ARG A 183 -14.37 -0.32 22.91
N GLN A 184 -14.60 0.21 21.71
CA GLN A 184 -15.66 -0.26 20.81
C GLN A 184 -15.22 -1.39 19.87
N GLY A 185 -13.90 -1.57 19.65
CA GLY A 185 -13.33 -2.62 18.79
C GLY A 185 -13.35 -2.33 17.29
N TYR A 186 -13.80 -1.14 16.89
CA TYR A 186 -13.82 -0.72 15.49
C TYR A 186 -13.55 0.78 15.34
N ALA A 187 -13.22 1.21 14.12
CA ALA A 187 -13.09 2.61 13.75
C ALA A 187 -13.91 2.93 12.51
N VAL A 188 -14.32 4.18 12.40
CA VAL A 188 -15.01 4.71 11.23
C VAL A 188 -14.10 5.71 10.53
N GLU A 189 -14.15 5.71 9.21
CA GLU A 189 -13.56 6.72 8.34
C GLU A 189 -14.73 7.50 7.72
N ASP A 190 -14.77 8.81 7.91
CA ASP A 190 -15.84 9.67 7.46
C ASP A 190 -15.27 10.82 6.59
N GLY A 191 -14.96 10.46 5.34
CA GLY A 191 -14.42 11.41 4.37
C GLY A 191 -13.02 11.95 4.73
N GLU A 192 -12.22 11.21 5.55
CA GLU A 192 -10.89 11.65 5.97
C GLU A 192 -9.80 11.29 4.94
N TYR A 193 -10.04 10.27 4.11
CA TYR A 193 -9.09 9.82 3.10
C TYR A 193 -9.62 10.01 1.67
N LYS A 194 -10.86 9.62 1.42
CA LYS A 194 -11.55 9.77 0.10
C LYS A 194 -13.03 10.05 0.30
#